data_f8e264a905739dc57e0901cee259eb0a
#
_entry.id   f8e264a905739dc57e0901cee259eb0a
#
_cell.length_a   1.000
_cell.length_b   1.000
_cell.length_c   1.000
_cell.angle_alpha   90.00
_cell.angle_beta   90.00
_cell.angle_gamma   90.00
#
_symmetry.space_group_name_H-M   'P 1'
#
loop_
_entity.id
_entity.type
_entity.pdbx_description
1 polymer ?
#
loop_
_entity_poly.entity_id
_entity_poly.type
_entity_poly.pdbx_seq_one_letter_code
_entity_poly.pdbx_strand_id
1 'polypeptide(L)'
;MTSRARSPLVPALALICLAGYVFVYATGRAGPPIRSDGFSYYVYLPAWFIYGDPRLSSVANDCCGGEFPEFSVIVKWPRTRRWVNPHPIGVAVLQTPFFLAAHGLTHWTNLSADGFTLYYQHAAGLSGLAWTIVGLFILRRVLRRHFTDRVSDLTIVALLFGTNLYHYATYDSTYSHPYSFALFAALIDLTERWHAAPTKRSAVMIGVTSGLILLTRHTNAILLTIVPLYGLSLGGPRPTLAFLRDQWRLLVRMAATTVVIVAPQLAIYYQATGRLLVSSYGALGFTFASPHLFGVLFSVQKGLFFWSPLLLLAFAGLPMLRGSARAFFLPAAVIFALDAYLIASWWDWQFGGSYGHRGFVDLFPVLAIGLAAFFEWSGRTPVRQVVVSIVTLLLVLLSTLQMLQYWNSVLPYSDLTWDQYRTLFLRLQ
;
A
#
# COMPACT_ATOMS: atom_id res chain seq x y z
N MET A 1 -12.08 -25.44 24.12
CA MET A 1 -11.22 -24.61 23.25
C MET A 1 -10.29 -25.54 22.49
N THR A 2 -10.71 -25.97 21.31
CA THR A 2 -9.85 -26.78 20.43
C THR A 2 -8.71 -25.90 19.92
N SER A 3 -7.48 -26.29 20.18
CA SER A 3 -6.26 -25.66 19.63
C SER A 3 -6.36 -25.72 18.09
N ARG A 4 -6.83 -24.61 17.48
CA ARG A 4 -6.79 -24.49 16.01
C ARG A 4 -5.33 -24.50 15.61
N ALA A 5 -4.89 -25.56 14.92
CA ALA A 5 -3.56 -25.66 14.35
C ALA A 5 -3.23 -24.36 13.59
N ARG A 6 -2.06 -23.81 13.83
CA ARG A 6 -1.59 -22.62 13.10
C ARG A 6 -1.42 -23.01 11.65
N SER A 7 -2.21 -22.43 10.74
CA SER A 7 -2.07 -22.68 9.31
C SER A 7 -0.68 -22.23 8.85
N PRO A 8 0.08 -23.07 8.13
CA PRO A 8 1.41 -22.72 7.61
C PRO A 8 1.36 -21.75 6.43
N LEU A 9 0.16 -21.29 6.01
CA LEU A 9 0.00 -20.49 4.79
C LEU A 9 0.86 -19.22 4.79
N VAL A 10 0.73 -18.37 5.81
CA VAL A 10 1.45 -17.07 5.81
C VAL A 10 2.97 -17.26 5.84
N PRO A 11 3.55 -18.18 6.65
CA PRO A 11 4.96 -18.52 6.52
C PRO A 11 5.36 -19.03 5.13
N ALA A 12 4.54 -19.89 4.50
CA ALA A 12 4.82 -20.36 3.13
C ALA A 12 4.81 -19.20 2.12
N LEU A 13 3.83 -18.28 2.20
CA LEU A 13 3.80 -17.10 1.35
C LEU A 13 5.00 -16.18 1.59
N ALA A 14 5.45 -16.05 2.85
CA ALA A 14 6.65 -15.28 3.18
C ALA A 14 7.89 -15.87 2.49
N LEU A 15 8.05 -17.19 2.50
CA LEU A 15 9.15 -17.87 1.79
C LEU A 15 9.06 -17.68 0.27
N ILE A 16 7.86 -17.76 -0.31
CA ILE A 16 7.65 -17.53 -1.75
C ILE A 16 7.98 -16.07 -2.12
N CYS A 17 7.55 -15.11 -1.31
CA CYS A 17 7.90 -13.69 -1.53
C CYS A 17 9.41 -13.46 -1.39
N LEU A 18 10.04 -14.07 -0.38
CA LEU A 18 11.50 -13.98 -0.21
C LEU A 18 12.25 -14.60 -1.39
N ALA A 19 11.82 -15.77 -1.86
CA ALA A 19 12.40 -16.41 -3.04
C ALA A 19 12.24 -15.53 -4.30
N GLY A 20 11.06 -14.91 -4.48
CA GLY A 20 10.83 -13.96 -5.57
C GLY A 20 11.70 -12.72 -5.46
N TYR A 21 11.85 -12.15 -4.27
CA TYR A 21 12.75 -11.04 -4.01
C TYR A 21 14.21 -11.39 -4.37
N VAL A 22 14.70 -12.52 -3.86
CA VAL A 22 16.06 -12.99 -4.17
C VAL A 22 16.22 -13.23 -5.68
N PHE A 23 15.24 -13.87 -6.33
CA PHE A 23 15.27 -14.10 -7.78
C PHE A 23 15.40 -12.79 -8.57
N VAL A 24 14.59 -11.79 -8.25
CA VAL A 24 14.58 -10.50 -8.95
C VAL A 24 15.94 -9.81 -8.88
N TYR A 25 16.53 -9.73 -7.71
CA TYR A 25 17.78 -9.01 -7.50
C TYR A 25 19.02 -9.83 -7.86
N ALA A 26 19.02 -11.15 -7.62
CA ALA A 26 20.13 -12.04 -8.01
C ALA A 26 20.26 -12.21 -9.53
N THR A 27 19.17 -12.06 -10.28
CA THR A 27 19.16 -12.17 -11.74
C THR A 27 19.31 -10.81 -12.45
N GLY A 28 19.44 -9.71 -11.68
CA GLY A 28 19.59 -8.36 -12.24
C GLY A 28 18.36 -7.81 -12.99
N ARG A 29 17.18 -8.42 -12.79
CA ARG A 29 15.92 -7.94 -13.39
C ARG A 29 15.47 -6.60 -12.86
N ALA A 30 15.85 -6.27 -11.64
CA ALA A 30 15.65 -4.96 -11.05
C ALA A 30 16.99 -4.28 -10.80
N GLY A 31 17.04 -2.97 -10.90
CA GLY A 31 18.12 -2.16 -10.35
C GLY A 31 18.14 -2.22 -8.82
N PRO A 32 19.00 -1.44 -8.14
CA PRO A 32 19.08 -1.46 -6.67
C PRO A 32 17.71 -1.19 -6.05
N PRO A 33 17.40 -1.80 -4.88
CA PRO A 33 16.10 -1.64 -4.21
C PRO A 33 15.71 -0.19 -3.93
N ILE A 34 16.65 0.64 -3.48
CA ILE A 34 16.42 2.07 -3.22
C ILE A 34 16.52 2.84 -4.54
N ARG A 35 15.38 3.03 -5.21
CA ARG A 35 15.26 3.75 -6.49
C ARG A 35 13.93 4.48 -6.61
N SER A 36 13.81 5.40 -7.55
CA SER A 36 12.58 6.14 -7.84
C SER A 36 11.93 6.70 -6.56
N ASP A 37 10.61 6.57 -6.38
CA ASP A 37 9.90 7.00 -5.16
C ASP A 37 10.51 6.39 -3.87
N GLY A 38 11.02 5.14 -3.96
CA GLY A 38 11.67 4.46 -2.84
C GLY A 38 12.86 5.21 -2.29
N PHE A 39 13.64 5.88 -3.15
CA PHE A 39 14.74 6.75 -2.73
C PHE A 39 14.22 7.93 -1.89
N SER A 40 13.16 8.58 -2.34
CA SER A 40 12.59 9.75 -1.67
C SER A 40 11.99 9.41 -0.30
N TYR A 41 11.39 8.23 -0.15
CA TYR A 41 10.96 7.72 1.15
C TYR A 41 12.13 7.37 2.06
N TYR A 42 13.20 6.81 1.50
CA TYR A 42 14.33 6.28 2.23
C TYR A 42 15.30 7.34 2.76
N VAL A 43 15.53 8.40 1.98
CA VAL A 43 16.62 9.38 2.18
C VAL A 43 16.64 10.04 3.57
N TYR A 44 15.52 10.07 4.27
CA TYR A 44 15.43 10.56 5.64
C TYR A 44 16.28 9.74 6.61
N LEU A 45 16.46 8.44 6.37
CA LEU A 45 17.17 7.54 7.29
C LEU A 45 18.66 7.86 7.36
N PRO A 46 19.44 7.90 6.26
CA PRO A 46 20.81 8.36 6.33
C PRO A 46 20.90 9.80 6.83
N ALA A 47 20.00 10.71 6.41
CA ALA A 47 19.99 12.09 6.87
C ALA A 47 19.91 12.19 8.41
N TRP A 48 19.05 11.38 9.05
CA TRP A 48 18.87 11.42 10.50
C TRP A 48 19.92 10.65 11.27
N PHE A 49 20.23 9.43 10.84
CA PHE A 49 21.02 8.48 11.65
C PHE A 49 22.52 8.51 11.33
N ILE A 50 22.91 8.95 10.14
CA ILE A 50 24.32 9.02 9.74
C ILE A 50 24.82 10.46 9.76
N TYR A 51 24.09 11.36 9.09
CA TYR A 51 24.54 12.75 8.92
C TYR A 51 24.05 13.71 10.02
N GLY A 52 23.06 13.32 10.85
CA GLY A 52 22.47 14.20 11.87
C GLY A 52 21.86 15.49 11.29
N ASP A 53 21.54 15.49 9.98
CA ASP A 53 21.03 16.65 9.25
C ASP A 53 19.60 16.42 8.71
N PRO A 54 18.56 16.77 9.50
CA PRO A 54 17.18 16.65 9.06
C PRO A 54 16.80 17.57 7.87
N ARG A 55 17.71 18.47 7.46
CA ARG A 55 17.52 19.38 6.32
C ARG A 55 17.91 18.79 4.99
N LEU A 56 18.40 17.54 4.97
CA LEU A 56 18.81 16.78 3.79
C LEU A 56 20.02 17.35 3.04
N SER A 57 20.69 18.40 3.54
CA SER A 57 21.77 19.05 2.81
C SER A 57 23.04 18.20 2.79
N SER A 58 23.39 17.60 3.91
CA SER A 58 24.58 16.76 4.03
C SER A 58 24.46 15.50 3.18
N VAL A 59 23.29 14.85 3.23
CA VAL A 59 23.06 13.66 2.39
C VAL A 59 23.01 13.99 0.89
N ALA A 60 22.48 15.16 0.49
CA ALA A 60 22.49 15.61 -0.90
C ALA A 60 23.93 15.80 -1.43
N ASN A 61 24.81 16.38 -0.60
CA ASN A 61 26.21 16.59 -0.97
C ASN A 61 26.96 15.26 -1.13
N ASP A 62 26.74 14.33 -0.21
CA ASP A 62 27.49 13.08 -0.16
C ASP A 62 27.01 12.05 -1.21
N CYS A 63 25.70 11.78 -1.26
CA CYS A 63 25.17 10.79 -2.21
C CYS A 63 25.10 11.29 -3.66
N CYS A 64 24.93 12.60 -3.86
CA CYS A 64 24.29 13.09 -5.08
C CYS A 64 24.98 14.35 -5.65
N GLY A 65 26.18 14.66 -5.21
CA GLY A 65 26.96 15.79 -5.73
C GLY A 65 26.34 17.18 -5.49
N GLY A 66 25.51 17.31 -4.44
CA GLY A 66 24.88 18.57 -4.05
C GLY A 66 23.47 18.83 -4.61
N GLU A 67 22.98 17.97 -5.51
CA GLU A 67 21.63 18.05 -6.08
C GLU A 67 20.98 16.66 -6.10
N PHE A 68 19.73 16.57 -5.64
CA PHE A 68 18.99 15.31 -5.71
C PHE A 68 18.59 14.95 -7.14
N PRO A 69 18.56 13.65 -7.50
CA PRO A 69 18.12 13.22 -8.83
C PRO A 69 16.68 13.66 -9.12
N GLU A 70 16.38 14.04 -10.36
CA GLU A 70 15.05 14.50 -10.78
C GLU A 70 13.93 13.51 -10.43
N PHE A 71 14.19 12.21 -10.58
CA PHE A 71 13.22 11.16 -10.25
C PHE A 71 12.77 11.18 -8.77
N SER A 72 13.56 11.79 -7.88
CA SER A 72 13.23 11.89 -6.46
C SER A 72 12.16 12.94 -6.17
N VAL A 73 11.94 13.88 -7.10
CA VAL A 73 11.08 15.06 -6.95
C VAL A 73 11.36 15.89 -5.68
N ILE A 74 12.54 15.70 -5.07
CA ILE A 74 13.03 16.50 -3.94
C ILE A 74 13.59 17.80 -4.52
N VAL A 75 13.05 18.93 -4.08
CA VAL A 75 13.37 20.24 -4.68
C VAL A 75 13.82 21.25 -3.64
N LYS A 76 14.64 22.23 -4.06
CA LYS A 76 14.92 23.40 -3.22
C LYS A 76 13.73 24.35 -3.25
N TRP A 77 13.18 24.65 -2.07
CA TRP A 77 12.06 25.58 -1.95
C TRP A 77 12.49 26.98 -2.42
N PRO A 78 11.78 27.64 -3.35
CA PRO A 78 12.27 28.86 -3.98
C PRO A 78 12.61 29.97 -3.00
N ARG A 79 11.80 30.14 -1.94
CA ARG A 79 11.92 31.25 -0.98
C ARG A 79 13.01 31.02 0.07
N THR A 80 13.13 29.79 0.59
CA THR A 80 14.06 29.46 1.69
C THR A 80 15.35 28.83 1.22
N ARG A 81 15.42 28.34 -0.02
CA ARG A 81 16.51 27.55 -0.59
C ARG A 81 16.81 26.25 0.16
N ARG A 82 15.88 25.80 1.02
CA ARG A 82 15.97 24.52 1.76
C ARG A 82 15.35 23.40 0.94
N TRP A 83 15.85 22.19 1.14
CA TRP A 83 15.30 21.00 0.51
C TRP A 83 13.90 20.68 1.05
N VAL A 84 13.01 20.33 0.14
CA VAL A 84 11.65 19.86 0.43
C VAL A 84 11.44 18.53 -0.27
N ASN A 85 11.19 17.51 0.52
CA ASN A 85 10.81 16.19 0.02
C ASN A 85 9.28 16.08 0.04
N PRO A 86 8.61 15.84 -1.11
CA PRO A 86 7.16 15.70 -1.17
C PRO A 86 6.66 14.42 -0.52
N HIS A 87 7.53 13.40 -0.44
CA HIS A 87 7.21 12.13 0.18
C HIS A 87 7.32 12.25 1.71
N PRO A 88 6.26 11.88 2.46
CA PRO A 88 6.29 12.02 3.91
C PRO A 88 7.12 10.92 4.58
N ILE A 89 7.47 11.17 5.86
CA ILE A 89 8.43 10.38 6.63
C ILE A 89 7.95 8.97 7.04
N GLY A 90 6.68 8.62 6.85
CA GLY A 90 6.11 7.40 7.43
C GLY A 90 6.79 6.13 6.98
N VAL A 91 7.15 6.03 5.69
CA VAL A 91 7.89 4.87 5.19
C VAL A 91 9.27 4.78 5.85
N ALA A 92 10.01 5.89 5.98
CA ALA A 92 11.28 5.92 6.69
C ALA A 92 11.12 5.45 8.15
N VAL A 93 10.09 5.92 8.86
CA VAL A 93 9.81 5.48 10.23
C VAL A 93 9.60 3.97 10.30
N LEU A 94 8.85 3.39 9.36
CA LEU A 94 8.57 1.96 9.30
C LEU A 94 9.78 1.13 8.83
N GLN A 95 10.69 1.72 8.06
CA GLN A 95 11.96 1.13 7.64
C GLN A 95 13.05 1.21 8.71
N THR A 96 12.92 2.09 9.70
CA THR A 96 13.98 2.36 10.71
C THR A 96 14.56 1.11 11.36
N PRO A 97 13.78 0.10 11.81
CA PRO A 97 14.38 -1.10 12.42
C PRO A 97 15.31 -1.87 11.47
N PHE A 98 14.94 -1.93 10.18
CA PHE A 98 15.75 -2.61 9.15
C PHE A 98 17.00 -1.81 8.81
N PHE A 99 16.86 -0.48 8.73
CA PHE A 99 18.00 0.42 8.53
C PHE A 99 19.03 0.30 9.65
N LEU A 100 18.59 0.34 10.91
CA LEU A 100 19.48 0.24 12.06
C LEU A 100 20.17 -1.13 12.12
N ALA A 101 19.48 -2.22 11.75
CA ALA A 101 20.10 -3.53 11.63
C ALA A 101 21.18 -3.56 10.53
N ALA A 102 20.92 -2.98 9.36
CA ALA A 102 21.91 -2.85 8.30
C ALA A 102 23.09 -1.97 8.73
N HIS A 103 22.82 -0.85 9.40
CA HIS A 103 23.85 0.05 9.91
C HIS A 103 24.75 -0.66 10.94
N GLY A 104 24.18 -1.44 11.85
CA GLY A 104 24.96 -2.28 12.76
C GLY A 104 25.83 -3.31 12.03
N LEU A 105 25.32 -3.94 10.95
CA LEU A 105 26.07 -4.90 10.15
C LEU A 105 27.24 -4.26 9.39
N THR A 106 27.13 -3.01 8.93
CA THR A 106 28.24 -2.33 8.24
C THR A 106 29.45 -2.09 9.14
N HIS A 107 29.23 -1.92 10.46
CA HIS A 107 30.34 -1.81 11.42
C HIS A 107 31.11 -3.12 11.65
N TRP A 108 30.55 -4.27 11.29
CA TRP A 108 31.20 -5.58 11.38
C TRP A 108 31.84 -6.02 10.07
N THR A 109 31.66 -5.25 9.02
CA THR A 109 32.18 -5.52 7.70
C THR A 109 32.99 -4.31 7.21
N ASN A 110 33.80 -4.49 6.17
CA ASN A 110 34.55 -3.38 5.59
C ASN A 110 33.73 -2.55 4.57
N LEU A 111 32.39 -2.61 4.64
CA LEU A 111 31.53 -1.80 3.77
C LEU A 111 31.33 -0.41 4.36
N SER A 112 31.21 0.57 3.48
CA SER A 112 30.93 1.95 3.89
C SER A 112 29.58 2.05 4.61
N ALA A 113 29.56 2.78 5.72
CA ALA A 113 28.37 3.08 6.50
C ALA A 113 27.65 4.36 6.01
N ASP A 114 27.60 4.57 4.68
CA ASP A 114 27.05 5.76 4.02
C ASP A 114 25.51 5.79 3.90
N GLY A 115 24.84 4.68 4.24
CA GLY A 115 23.40 4.53 4.11
C GLY A 115 22.92 4.00 2.76
N PHE A 116 23.82 3.74 1.80
CA PHE A 116 23.44 3.35 0.42
C PHE A 116 24.12 2.07 -0.07
N THR A 117 25.07 1.51 0.67
CA THR A 117 25.73 0.24 0.31
C THR A 117 24.78 -0.95 0.39
N LEU A 118 25.25 -2.12 -0.03
CA LEU A 118 24.47 -3.35 -0.24
C LEU A 118 23.51 -3.71 0.90
N TYR A 119 23.98 -3.62 2.16
CA TYR A 119 23.14 -3.98 3.32
C TYR A 119 21.95 -3.04 3.48
N TYR A 120 22.14 -1.74 3.26
CA TYR A 120 21.05 -0.77 3.34
C TYR A 120 20.04 -0.95 2.20
N GLN A 121 20.53 -1.22 0.98
CA GLN A 121 19.69 -1.49 -0.18
C GLN A 121 18.71 -2.63 0.12
N HIS A 122 19.27 -3.77 0.56
CA HIS A 122 18.43 -4.93 0.83
C HIS A 122 17.62 -4.83 2.12
N ALA A 123 18.09 -4.12 3.14
CA ALA A 123 17.30 -3.85 4.33
C ALA A 123 16.04 -3.04 4.01
N ALA A 124 16.15 -2.01 3.17
CA ALA A 124 15.00 -1.24 2.71
C ALA A 124 14.00 -2.11 1.92
N GLY A 125 14.50 -2.93 0.98
CA GLY A 125 13.64 -3.83 0.20
C GLY A 125 12.96 -4.91 1.04
N LEU A 126 13.71 -5.57 1.93
CA LEU A 126 13.18 -6.58 2.85
C LEU A 126 12.17 -6.01 3.84
N SER A 127 12.29 -4.72 4.19
CA SER A 127 11.31 -4.04 5.02
C SER A 127 9.92 -4.04 4.36
N GLY A 128 9.81 -3.63 3.09
CA GLY A 128 8.53 -3.64 2.37
C GLY A 128 7.92 -5.03 2.23
N LEU A 129 8.77 -6.03 1.94
CA LEU A 129 8.35 -7.44 1.93
C LEU A 129 7.79 -7.84 3.30
N ALA A 130 8.50 -7.56 4.38
CA ALA A 130 8.06 -7.89 5.75
C ALA A 130 6.72 -7.21 6.09
N TRP A 131 6.55 -5.94 5.75
CA TRP A 131 5.28 -5.23 5.98
C TRP A 131 4.15 -5.81 5.15
N THR A 132 4.37 -6.24 3.90
CA THR A 132 3.36 -6.97 3.12
C THR A 132 2.91 -8.25 3.84
N ILE A 133 3.86 -9.05 4.35
CA ILE A 133 3.54 -10.28 5.09
C ILE A 133 2.76 -9.99 6.37
N VAL A 134 3.13 -8.95 7.11
CA VAL A 134 2.35 -8.47 8.28
C VAL A 134 0.93 -8.10 7.87
N GLY A 135 0.76 -7.38 6.75
CA GLY A 135 -0.54 -7.02 6.20
C GLY A 135 -1.39 -8.25 5.84
N LEU A 136 -0.81 -9.23 5.14
CA LEU A 136 -1.48 -10.49 4.79
C LEU A 136 -1.88 -11.28 6.04
N PHE A 137 -1.03 -11.32 7.06
CA PHE A 137 -1.35 -11.97 8.33
C PHE A 137 -2.54 -11.31 9.03
N ILE A 138 -2.53 -9.98 9.12
CA ILE A 138 -3.62 -9.22 9.74
C ILE A 138 -4.92 -9.37 8.93
N LEU A 139 -4.85 -9.23 7.61
CA LEU A 139 -6.00 -9.37 6.71
C LEU A 139 -6.62 -10.77 6.82
N ARG A 140 -5.80 -11.82 6.80
CA ARG A 140 -6.28 -13.20 7.02
C ARG A 140 -7.02 -13.33 8.35
N ARG A 141 -6.52 -12.71 9.42
CA ARG A 141 -7.20 -12.71 10.73
C ARG A 141 -8.55 -11.99 10.69
N VAL A 142 -8.66 -10.89 9.95
CA VAL A 142 -9.93 -10.18 9.72
C VAL A 142 -10.90 -11.08 8.97
N LEU A 143 -10.48 -11.65 7.84
CA LEU A 143 -11.32 -12.51 7.02
C LEU A 143 -11.87 -13.72 7.80
N ARG A 144 -11.07 -14.35 8.64
CA ARG A 144 -11.46 -15.51 9.47
C ARG A 144 -12.50 -15.22 10.52
N ARG A 145 -12.85 -13.98 10.78
CA ARG A 145 -13.99 -13.63 11.65
C ARG A 145 -15.33 -13.77 10.92
N HIS A 146 -15.30 -13.66 9.61
CA HIS A 146 -16.49 -13.58 8.77
C HIS A 146 -16.66 -14.78 7.84
N PHE A 147 -15.55 -15.44 7.47
CA PHE A 147 -15.49 -16.49 6.48
C PHE A 147 -14.75 -17.71 7.03
N THR A 148 -14.93 -18.87 6.37
CA THR A 148 -14.19 -20.08 6.71
C THR A 148 -12.69 -19.92 6.48
N ASP A 149 -11.89 -20.77 7.13
CA ASP A 149 -10.42 -20.77 6.97
C ASP A 149 -10.04 -20.97 5.49
N ARG A 150 -10.73 -21.89 4.78
CA ARG A 150 -10.50 -22.17 3.35
C ARG A 150 -10.76 -20.96 2.47
N VAL A 151 -11.89 -20.26 2.67
CA VAL A 151 -12.24 -19.05 1.91
C VAL A 151 -11.22 -17.94 2.20
N SER A 152 -10.87 -17.75 3.48
CA SER A 152 -9.87 -16.75 3.89
C SER A 152 -8.51 -17.03 3.24
N ASP A 153 -8.05 -18.28 3.26
CA ASP A 153 -6.77 -18.69 2.69
C ASP A 153 -6.74 -18.53 1.17
N LEU A 154 -7.80 -18.97 0.48
CA LEU A 154 -7.94 -18.78 -0.97
C LEU A 154 -7.93 -17.29 -1.34
N THR A 155 -8.61 -16.45 -0.56
CA THR A 155 -8.64 -15.00 -0.78
C THR A 155 -7.25 -14.38 -0.67
N ILE A 156 -6.47 -14.74 0.35
CA ILE A 156 -5.11 -14.24 0.55
C ILE A 156 -4.19 -14.65 -0.61
N VAL A 157 -4.26 -15.92 -1.04
CA VAL A 157 -3.45 -16.43 -2.16
C VAL A 157 -3.84 -15.75 -3.47
N ALA A 158 -5.14 -15.69 -3.78
CA ALA A 158 -5.64 -15.06 -4.99
C ALA A 158 -5.31 -13.56 -5.04
N LEU A 159 -5.45 -12.84 -3.92
CA LEU A 159 -5.09 -11.43 -3.83
C LEU A 159 -3.61 -11.20 -4.10
N LEU A 160 -2.73 -11.99 -3.47
CA LEU A 160 -1.28 -11.83 -3.61
C LEU A 160 -0.82 -12.05 -5.05
N PHE A 161 -1.27 -13.13 -5.69
CA PHE A 161 -0.77 -13.53 -7.01
C PHE A 161 -1.65 -13.07 -8.19
N GLY A 162 -2.93 -12.79 -7.96
CA GLY A 162 -3.87 -12.34 -8.99
C GLY A 162 -3.98 -10.82 -9.12
N THR A 163 -3.12 -10.09 -8.42
CA THR A 163 -3.03 -8.62 -8.49
C THR A 163 -1.56 -8.19 -8.55
N ASN A 164 -1.30 -6.89 -8.62
CA ASN A 164 0.05 -6.37 -8.57
C ASN A 164 0.67 -6.34 -7.15
N LEU A 165 0.02 -6.92 -6.13
CA LEU A 165 0.52 -6.93 -4.76
C LEU A 165 1.87 -7.67 -4.64
N TYR A 166 2.04 -8.81 -5.34
CA TYR A 166 3.28 -9.58 -5.31
C TYR A 166 4.47 -8.78 -5.89
N HIS A 167 4.23 -8.01 -6.95
CA HIS A 167 5.23 -7.12 -7.52
C HIS A 167 5.71 -6.08 -6.49
N TYR A 168 4.76 -5.40 -5.81
CA TYR A 168 5.11 -4.41 -4.79
C TYR A 168 5.65 -5.03 -3.49
N ALA A 169 5.43 -6.31 -3.25
CA ALA A 169 6.08 -7.03 -2.16
C ALA A 169 7.54 -7.39 -2.45
N THR A 170 7.92 -7.51 -3.73
CA THR A 170 9.21 -8.11 -4.15
C THR A 170 10.06 -7.19 -5.00
N TYR A 171 9.55 -6.65 -6.09
CA TYR A 171 10.29 -5.87 -7.09
C TYR A 171 10.43 -4.39 -6.71
N ASP A 172 9.31 -3.73 -6.35
CA ASP A 172 9.24 -2.32 -5.94
C ASP A 172 8.87 -2.18 -4.45
N SER A 173 9.47 -3.02 -3.61
CA SER A 173 9.12 -3.16 -2.19
C SER A 173 9.52 -1.96 -1.30
N THR A 174 10.33 -1.03 -1.82
CA THR A 174 10.69 0.20 -1.11
C THR A 174 9.66 1.32 -1.25
N TYR A 175 8.66 1.16 -2.12
CA TYR A 175 7.58 2.13 -2.30
C TYR A 175 6.61 2.13 -1.10
N SER A 176 5.73 3.12 -1.01
CA SER A 176 4.79 3.25 0.11
C SER A 176 3.71 2.16 0.19
N HIS A 177 3.41 1.50 -0.94
CA HIS A 177 2.27 0.58 -1.08
C HIS A 177 2.30 -0.64 -0.14
N PRO A 178 3.43 -1.35 0.06
CA PRO A 178 3.53 -2.43 1.06
C PRO A 178 3.14 -1.99 2.47
N TYR A 179 3.59 -0.81 2.85
CA TYR A 179 3.33 -0.24 4.18
C TYR A 179 1.88 0.21 4.32
N SER A 180 1.35 0.92 3.32
CA SER A 180 -0.05 1.35 3.27
C SER A 180 -1.00 0.16 3.32
N PHE A 181 -0.73 -0.90 2.56
CA PHE A 181 -1.50 -2.16 2.60
C PHE A 181 -1.56 -2.74 4.02
N ALA A 182 -0.42 -2.85 4.70
CA ALA A 182 -0.35 -3.39 6.06
C ALA A 182 -1.07 -2.51 7.08
N LEU A 183 -0.85 -1.20 7.00
CA LEU A 183 -1.47 -0.22 7.90
C LEU A 183 -3.00 -0.17 7.70
N PHE A 184 -3.48 -0.28 6.46
CA PHE A 184 -4.92 -0.30 6.22
C PHE A 184 -5.56 -1.62 6.69
N ALA A 185 -4.90 -2.76 6.50
CA ALA A 185 -5.34 -4.02 7.11
C ALA A 185 -5.41 -3.92 8.65
N ALA A 186 -4.44 -3.25 9.28
CA ALA A 186 -4.43 -2.98 10.71
C ALA A 186 -5.57 -2.03 11.12
N LEU A 187 -5.83 -0.98 10.35
CA LEU A 187 -6.92 -0.04 10.62
C LEU A 187 -8.29 -0.74 10.55
N ILE A 188 -8.51 -1.62 9.56
CA ILE A 188 -9.71 -2.46 9.46
C ILE A 188 -9.89 -3.33 10.71
N ASP A 189 -8.84 -4.06 11.12
CA ASP A 189 -8.86 -4.92 12.31
C ASP A 189 -9.17 -4.13 13.58
N LEU A 190 -8.57 -2.98 13.76
CA LEU A 190 -8.75 -2.11 14.91
C LEU A 190 -10.14 -1.46 14.93
N THR A 191 -10.64 -1.04 13.78
CA THR A 191 -11.97 -0.44 13.62
C THR A 191 -13.07 -1.43 14.03
N GLU A 192 -12.99 -2.66 13.51
CA GLU A 192 -13.95 -3.70 13.86
C GLU A 192 -13.97 -4.00 15.36
N ARG A 193 -12.78 -4.15 15.97
CA ARG A 193 -12.67 -4.38 17.42
C ARG A 193 -13.17 -3.21 18.25
N TRP A 194 -12.91 -1.98 17.80
CA TRP A 194 -13.35 -0.79 18.52
C TRP A 194 -14.87 -0.66 18.47
N HIS A 195 -15.52 -0.94 17.33
CA HIS A 195 -16.98 -0.94 17.24
C HIS A 195 -17.61 -2.04 18.10
N ALA A 196 -16.95 -3.19 18.25
CA ALA A 196 -17.42 -4.27 19.12
C ALA A 196 -17.23 -3.97 20.62
N ALA A 197 -16.10 -3.35 20.98
CA ALA A 197 -15.74 -3.04 22.37
C ALA A 197 -14.87 -1.77 22.44
N PRO A 198 -15.48 -0.56 22.55
CA PRO A 198 -14.75 0.70 22.57
C PRO A 198 -13.88 0.83 23.83
N THR A 199 -12.57 1.06 23.63
CA THR A 199 -11.61 1.27 24.73
C THR A 199 -10.67 2.42 24.44
N LYS A 200 -10.07 3.00 25.50
CA LYS A 200 -9.02 4.02 25.38
C LYS A 200 -7.83 3.51 24.60
N ARG A 201 -7.44 2.24 24.81
CA ARG A 201 -6.30 1.62 24.12
C ARG A 201 -6.56 1.47 22.63
N SER A 202 -7.72 0.95 22.23
CA SER A 202 -8.08 0.82 20.81
C SER A 202 -8.18 2.18 20.12
N ALA A 203 -8.69 3.22 20.80
CA ALA A 203 -8.72 4.58 20.29
C ALA A 203 -7.30 5.13 20.01
N VAL A 204 -6.36 4.96 20.94
CA VAL A 204 -4.97 5.35 20.73
C VAL A 204 -4.34 4.57 19.57
N MET A 205 -4.55 3.25 19.50
CA MET A 205 -4.01 2.42 18.41
C MET A 205 -4.58 2.82 17.04
N ILE A 206 -5.88 3.14 16.95
CA ILE A 206 -6.47 3.71 15.72
C ILE A 206 -5.81 5.04 15.39
N GLY A 207 -5.63 5.93 16.35
CA GLY A 207 -4.98 7.22 16.12
C GLY A 207 -3.53 7.09 15.64
N VAL A 208 -2.74 6.20 16.23
CA VAL A 208 -1.36 5.90 15.78
C VAL A 208 -1.37 5.37 14.36
N THR A 209 -2.21 4.35 14.07
CA THR A 209 -2.30 3.75 12.73
C THR A 209 -2.76 4.77 11.70
N SER A 210 -3.75 5.61 12.03
CA SER A 210 -4.23 6.71 11.17
C SER A 210 -3.13 7.73 10.88
N GLY A 211 -2.36 8.12 11.90
CA GLY A 211 -1.22 9.02 11.73
C GLY A 211 -0.15 8.42 10.82
N LEU A 212 0.19 7.14 10.99
CA LEU A 212 1.14 6.44 10.11
C LEU A 212 0.62 6.31 8.67
N ILE A 213 -0.68 6.06 8.47
CA ILE A 213 -1.30 6.07 7.14
C ILE A 213 -1.10 7.42 6.45
N LEU A 214 -1.37 8.52 7.14
CA LEU A 214 -1.16 9.88 6.62
C LEU A 214 0.31 10.18 6.34
N LEU A 215 1.22 9.63 7.16
CA LEU A 215 2.67 9.76 6.99
C LEU A 215 3.24 8.83 5.90
N THR A 216 2.54 7.79 5.46
CA THR A 216 2.96 7.03 4.27
C THR A 216 2.53 7.72 2.98
N ARG A 217 1.29 8.21 2.94
CA ARG A 217 0.73 8.98 1.81
C ARG A 217 -0.40 9.88 2.31
N HIS A 218 -0.31 11.17 2.07
CA HIS A 218 -1.36 12.13 2.51
C HIS A 218 -2.72 11.82 1.86
N THR A 219 -2.75 11.36 0.62
CA THR A 219 -3.98 10.98 -0.10
C THR A 219 -4.72 9.82 0.57
N ASN A 220 -4.03 8.99 1.34
CA ASN A 220 -4.62 7.90 2.11
C ASN A 220 -5.51 8.35 3.28
N ALA A 221 -5.68 9.66 3.48
CA ALA A 221 -6.70 10.20 4.39
C ALA A 221 -8.10 9.62 4.13
N ILE A 222 -8.39 9.25 2.87
CA ILE A 222 -9.64 8.61 2.47
C ILE A 222 -9.87 7.27 3.21
N LEU A 223 -8.81 6.51 3.50
CA LEU A 223 -8.90 5.22 4.19
C LEU A 223 -9.43 5.36 5.63
N LEU A 224 -9.21 6.52 6.25
CA LEU A 224 -9.66 6.79 7.61
C LEU A 224 -11.18 6.83 7.73
N THR A 225 -11.88 7.06 6.61
CA THR A 225 -13.35 7.06 6.57
C THR A 225 -13.96 5.71 6.95
N ILE A 226 -13.17 4.62 6.94
CA ILE A 226 -13.67 3.32 7.41
C ILE A 226 -14.13 3.38 8.86
N VAL A 227 -13.47 4.17 9.72
CA VAL A 227 -13.79 4.27 11.15
C VAL A 227 -15.21 4.78 11.38
N PRO A 228 -15.66 5.92 10.84
CA PRO A 228 -17.02 6.41 11.01
C PRO A 228 -18.07 5.69 10.15
N LEU A 229 -17.67 5.10 9.00
CA LEU A 229 -18.62 4.44 8.09
C LEU A 229 -18.89 2.98 8.42
N TYR A 230 -18.04 2.35 9.26
CA TYR A 230 -18.24 0.96 9.65
C TYR A 230 -19.59 0.77 10.36
N GLY A 231 -20.29 -0.28 9.98
CA GLY A 231 -21.59 -0.61 10.58
C GLY A 231 -22.81 0.10 9.98
N LEU A 232 -22.61 1.18 9.18
CA LEU A 232 -23.74 1.87 8.52
C LEU A 232 -24.62 0.93 7.67
N SER A 233 -24.02 -0.06 7.02
CA SER A 233 -24.73 -1.05 6.21
C SER A 233 -25.49 -2.11 7.04
N LEU A 234 -25.27 -2.18 8.37
CA LEU A 234 -25.94 -3.09 9.28
C LEU A 234 -27.14 -2.42 9.97
N GLY A 235 -26.89 -1.30 10.63
CA GLY A 235 -27.86 -0.64 11.48
C GLY A 235 -28.47 0.64 10.88
N GLY A 236 -27.90 1.13 9.79
CA GLY A 236 -28.28 2.41 9.20
C GLY A 236 -27.67 3.63 9.90
N PRO A 237 -27.99 4.86 9.45
CA PRO A 237 -27.31 6.07 9.90
C PRO A 237 -27.60 6.45 11.36
N ARG A 238 -28.84 6.30 11.83
CA ARG A 238 -29.24 6.74 13.19
C ARG A 238 -28.48 6.01 14.30
N PRO A 239 -28.43 4.64 14.37
CA PRO A 239 -27.66 3.93 15.36
C PRO A 239 -26.16 4.20 15.27
N THR A 240 -25.60 4.30 14.06
CA THR A 240 -24.18 4.58 13.86
C THR A 240 -23.82 5.97 14.37
N LEU A 241 -24.60 7.00 14.03
CA LEU A 241 -24.39 8.36 14.54
C LEU A 241 -24.56 8.44 16.06
N ALA A 242 -25.54 7.76 16.65
CA ALA A 242 -25.71 7.67 18.09
C ALA A 242 -24.46 7.05 18.75
N PHE A 243 -23.98 5.91 18.23
CA PHE A 243 -22.74 5.28 18.70
C PHE A 243 -21.55 6.24 18.65
N LEU A 244 -21.30 6.89 17.50
CA LEU A 244 -20.19 7.83 17.35
C LEU A 244 -20.31 9.01 18.32
N ARG A 245 -21.52 9.55 18.51
CA ARG A 245 -21.79 10.61 19.48
C ARG A 245 -21.48 10.16 20.91
N ASP A 246 -21.90 8.97 21.29
CA ASP A 246 -21.66 8.44 22.63
C ASP A 246 -20.17 8.15 22.88
N GLN A 247 -19.40 7.86 21.82
CA GLN A 247 -17.97 7.64 21.87
C GLN A 247 -17.12 8.88 21.55
N TRP A 248 -17.70 10.10 21.55
CA TRP A 248 -17.02 11.34 21.14
C TRP A 248 -15.66 11.56 21.81
N ARG A 249 -15.53 11.21 23.11
CA ARG A 249 -14.28 11.35 23.85
C ARG A 249 -13.18 10.42 23.32
N LEU A 250 -13.54 9.25 22.83
CA LEU A 250 -12.60 8.33 22.18
C LEU A 250 -12.24 8.81 20.77
N LEU A 251 -13.20 9.39 20.04
CA LEU A 251 -12.94 10.00 18.73
C LEU A 251 -11.97 11.19 18.85
N VAL A 252 -12.17 12.07 19.85
CA VAL A 252 -11.22 13.15 20.14
C VAL A 252 -9.83 12.60 20.46
N ARG A 253 -9.74 11.51 21.21
CA ARG A 253 -8.46 10.85 21.51
C ARG A 253 -7.81 10.28 20.25
N MET A 254 -8.58 9.64 19.37
CA MET A 254 -8.07 9.17 18.07
C MET A 254 -7.48 10.34 17.27
N ALA A 255 -8.25 11.42 17.12
CA ALA A 255 -7.82 12.62 16.38
C ALA A 255 -6.57 13.25 17.02
N ALA A 256 -6.56 13.45 18.33
CA ALA A 256 -5.39 14.01 19.04
C ALA A 256 -4.14 13.14 18.86
N THR A 257 -4.28 11.80 18.97
CA THR A 257 -3.17 10.89 18.73
C THR A 257 -2.69 10.96 17.28
N THR A 258 -3.61 11.02 16.31
CA THR A 258 -3.25 11.19 14.89
C THR A 258 -2.45 12.47 14.67
N VAL A 259 -2.89 13.60 15.25
CA VAL A 259 -2.19 14.88 15.15
C VAL A 259 -0.78 14.80 15.75
N VAL A 260 -0.62 14.17 16.92
CA VAL A 260 0.70 13.98 17.55
C VAL A 260 1.64 13.17 16.64
N ILE A 261 1.15 12.11 16.01
CA ILE A 261 1.96 11.27 15.10
C ILE A 261 2.34 12.04 13.82
N VAL A 262 1.46 12.90 13.30
CA VAL A 262 1.71 13.69 12.08
C VAL A 262 2.56 14.96 12.36
N ALA A 263 2.56 15.44 13.59
CA ALA A 263 3.22 16.71 13.98
C ALA A 263 4.70 16.82 13.54
N PRO A 264 5.57 15.77 13.61
CA PRO A 264 6.93 15.85 13.11
C PRO A 264 7.02 16.21 11.63
N GLN A 265 6.16 15.65 10.79
CA GLN A 265 6.12 15.99 9.36
C GLN A 265 5.72 17.45 9.12
N LEU A 266 4.72 17.92 9.87
CA LEU A 266 4.31 19.32 9.78
C LEU A 266 5.45 20.26 10.21
N ALA A 267 6.21 19.89 11.24
CA ALA A 267 7.38 20.64 11.68
C ALA A 267 8.50 20.66 10.62
N ILE A 268 8.78 19.53 9.95
CA ILE A 268 9.74 19.46 8.84
C ILE A 268 9.31 20.40 7.70
N TYR A 269 8.06 20.36 7.28
CA TYR A 269 7.54 21.23 6.23
C TYR A 269 7.59 22.71 6.64
N TYR A 270 7.18 23.02 7.87
CA TYR A 270 7.23 24.40 8.37
C TYR A 270 8.67 24.95 8.42
N GLN A 271 9.62 24.15 8.91
CA GLN A 271 11.02 24.54 8.90
C GLN A 271 11.58 24.76 7.50
N ALA A 272 11.19 23.92 6.54
CA ALA A 272 11.69 24.02 5.16
C ALA A 272 11.03 25.17 4.36
N THR A 273 9.75 25.43 4.58
CA THR A 273 8.95 26.30 3.68
C THR A 273 8.28 27.48 4.37
N GLY A 274 8.14 27.47 5.70
CA GLY A 274 7.29 28.39 6.47
C GLY A 274 5.79 28.04 6.39
N ARG A 275 5.42 26.87 5.85
CA ARG A 275 4.03 26.38 5.71
C ARG A 275 3.91 24.99 6.31
N LEU A 276 2.78 24.68 6.96
CA LEU A 276 2.51 23.36 7.52
C LEU A 276 2.14 22.32 6.45
N LEU A 277 1.46 22.75 5.40
CA LEU A 277 1.08 21.91 4.26
C LEU A 277 1.82 22.41 3.02
N VAL A 278 2.42 21.50 2.29
CA VAL A 278 3.25 21.81 1.13
C VAL A 278 2.78 20.98 -0.06
N SER A 279 2.51 21.66 -1.18
CA SER A 279 2.43 21.03 -2.48
C SER A 279 3.77 21.29 -3.19
N SER A 280 4.57 20.24 -3.33
CA SER A 280 5.89 20.34 -3.96
C SER A 280 5.87 20.07 -5.46
N TYR A 281 4.71 19.74 -6.02
CA TYR A 281 4.52 19.51 -7.46
C TYR A 281 4.27 20.82 -8.24
N GLY A 282 4.45 21.99 -7.61
CA GLY A 282 4.31 23.29 -8.26
C GLY A 282 2.89 23.55 -8.77
N ALA A 283 2.76 23.86 -10.07
CA ALA A 283 1.47 24.05 -10.74
C ALA A 283 0.76 22.73 -11.09
N LEU A 284 1.46 21.59 -10.99
CA LEU A 284 0.89 20.26 -11.23
C LEU A 284 0.01 19.86 -10.05
N GLY A 285 -1.19 19.37 -10.33
CA GLY A 285 -2.17 19.12 -9.27
C GLY A 285 -3.36 18.29 -9.76
N PHE A 286 -4.52 18.55 -9.18
CA PHE A 286 -5.74 17.82 -9.47
C PHE A 286 -6.63 18.55 -10.46
N THR A 287 -7.17 17.82 -11.44
CA THR A 287 -8.16 18.28 -12.43
C THR A 287 -9.52 17.67 -12.12
N PHE A 288 -10.12 18.08 -11.00
CA PHE A 288 -11.39 17.49 -10.52
C PHE A 288 -12.56 17.62 -11.51
N ALA A 289 -12.55 18.63 -12.39
CA ALA A 289 -13.62 18.81 -13.38
C ALA A 289 -13.55 17.83 -14.57
N SER A 290 -12.40 17.18 -14.79
CA SER A 290 -12.18 16.26 -15.90
C SER A 290 -11.33 15.04 -15.48
N PRO A 291 -11.87 14.16 -14.60
CA PRO A 291 -11.14 12.98 -14.12
C PRO A 291 -11.01 11.91 -15.19
N HIS A 292 -9.86 11.27 -15.28
CA HIS A 292 -9.55 10.17 -16.20
C HIS A 292 -10.07 8.80 -15.71
N LEU A 293 -11.35 8.71 -15.27
CA LEU A 293 -11.91 7.50 -14.65
C LEU A 293 -11.80 6.27 -15.52
N PHE A 294 -12.14 6.37 -16.82
CA PHE A 294 -12.01 5.23 -17.72
C PHE A 294 -10.55 4.78 -17.85
N GLY A 295 -9.61 5.73 -17.96
CA GLY A 295 -8.19 5.46 -18.04
C GLY A 295 -7.68 4.70 -16.81
N VAL A 296 -8.02 5.17 -15.63
CA VAL A 296 -7.61 4.58 -14.34
C VAL A 296 -8.20 3.19 -14.12
N LEU A 297 -9.41 2.92 -14.63
CA LEU A 297 -10.09 1.64 -14.39
C LEU A 297 -9.84 0.60 -15.48
N PHE A 298 -9.77 1.01 -16.77
CA PHE A 298 -9.86 0.06 -17.88
C PHE A 298 -8.76 0.19 -18.95
N SER A 299 -7.90 1.23 -18.91
CA SER A 299 -6.90 1.41 -19.96
C SER A 299 -5.84 0.31 -19.96
N VAL A 300 -5.28 0.03 -21.15
CA VAL A 300 -4.13 -0.85 -21.31
C VAL A 300 -2.87 -0.27 -20.62
N GLN A 301 -2.79 1.05 -20.49
CA GLN A 301 -1.64 1.71 -19.85
C GLN A 301 -1.54 1.31 -18.38
N LYS A 302 -2.57 1.63 -17.56
CA LYS A 302 -2.55 1.44 -16.12
C LYS A 302 -3.91 1.03 -15.53
N GLY A 303 -4.89 0.64 -16.34
CA GLY A 303 -6.24 0.33 -15.87
C GLY A 303 -6.26 -0.75 -14.78
N LEU A 304 -6.93 -0.46 -13.65
CA LEU A 304 -7.03 -1.36 -12.51
C LEU A 304 -7.51 -2.75 -12.92
N PHE A 305 -8.64 -2.80 -13.66
CA PHE A 305 -9.24 -4.07 -14.05
C PHE A 305 -8.56 -4.73 -15.25
N PHE A 306 -7.73 -3.99 -15.99
CA PHE A 306 -6.88 -4.56 -17.02
C PHE A 306 -5.68 -5.33 -16.42
N TRP A 307 -5.02 -4.75 -15.42
CA TRP A 307 -3.83 -5.33 -14.80
C TRP A 307 -4.12 -6.21 -13.58
N SER A 308 -5.28 -6.07 -12.97
CA SER A 308 -5.74 -6.86 -11.83
C SER A 308 -7.21 -7.28 -12.01
N PRO A 309 -7.54 -8.04 -13.07
CA PRO A 309 -8.94 -8.37 -13.41
C PRO A 309 -9.61 -9.23 -12.33
N LEU A 310 -8.84 -9.89 -11.46
CA LEU A 310 -9.35 -10.58 -10.28
C LEU A 310 -10.23 -9.67 -9.41
N LEU A 311 -9.94 -8.37 -9.36
CA LEU A 311 -10.70 -7.42 -8.56
C LEU A 311 -12.15 -7.22 -9.04
N LEU A 312 -12.47 -7.58 -10.29
CA LEU A 312 -13.87 -7.64 -10.73
C LEU A 312 -14.69 -8.63 -9.88
N LEU A 313 -14.09 -9.75 -9.49
CA LEU A 313 -14.73 -10.71 -8.59
C LEU A 313 -14.91 -10.12 -7.18
N ALA A 314 -13.97 -9.29 -6.72
CA ALA A 314 -14.10 -8.58 -5.44
C ALA A 314 -15.32 -7.63 -5.46
N PHE A 315 -15.48 -6.86 -6.55
CA PHE A 315 -16.63 -5.97 -6.71
C PHE A 315 -17.95 -6.74 -6.82
N ALA A 316 -17.99 -7.84 -7.58
CA ALA A 316 -19.16 -8.71 -7.66
C ALA A 316 -19.53 -9.31 -6.29
N GLY A 317 -18.55 -9.51 -5.41
CA GLY A 317 -18.77 -10.03 -4.07
C GLY A 317 -19.25 -8.99 -3.04
N LEU A 318 -19.03 -7.70 -3.24
CA LEU A 318 -19.47 -6.67 -2.27
C LEU A 318 -20.99 -6.74 -1.97
N PRO A 319 -21.90 -6.81 -2.94
CA PRO A 319 -23.33 -6.96 -2.65
C PRO A 319 -23.70 -8.32 -2.04
N MET A 320 -22.78 -9.30 -2.10
CA MET A 320 -22.99 -10.64 -1.52
C MET A 320 -22.63 -10.71 -0.02
N LEU A 321 -22.06 -9.65 0.54
CA LEU A 321 -21.69 -9.57 1.96
C LEU A 321 -22.91 -9.80 2.87
N ARG A 322 -22.77 -10.69 3.86
CA ARG A 322 -23.83 -11.11 4.79
C ARG A 322 -23.34 -11.07 6.24
N GLY A 323 -24.30 -11.16 7.17
CA GLY A 323 -23.99 -11.14 8.60
C GLY A 323 -23.14 -9.91 8.98
N SER A 324 -22.17 -10.10 9.85
CA SER A 324 -21.27 -9.03 10.30
C SER A 324 -20.37 -8.47 9.18
N ALA A 325 -20.03 -9.26 8.16
CA ALA A 325 -19.24 -8.79 7.01
C ALA A 325 -19.94 -7.67 6.22
N ARG A 326 -21.29 -7.59 6.29
CA ARG A 326 -22.04 -6.51 5.62
C ARG A 326 -21.67 -5.11 6.12
N ALA A 327 -21.10 -5.00 7.33
CA ALA A 327 -20.58 -3.74 7.86
C ALA A 327 -19.55 -3.06 6.94
N PHE A 328 -18.84 -3.83 6.12
CA PHE A 328 -17.81 -3.33 5.21
C PHE A 328 -18.34 -2.86 3.85
N PHE A 329 -19.61 -3.14 3.51
CA PHE A 329 -20.14 -2.81 2.18
C PHE A 329 -20.02 -1.33 1.84
N LEU A 330 -20.59 -0.46 2.67
CA LEU A 330 -20.59 0.98 2.41
C LEU A 330 -19.18 1.60 2.54
N PRO A 331 -18.38 1.28 3.57
CA PRO A 331 -16.98 1.73 3.62
C PRO A 331 -16.19 1.36 2.36
N ALA A 332 -16.27 0.10 1.90
CA ALA A 332 -15.57 -0.35 0.70
C ALA A 332 -15.99 0.43 -0.55
N ALA A 333 -17.30 0.63 -0.74
CA ALA A 333 -17.83 1.36 -1.89
C ALA A 333 -17.41 2.85 -1.88
N VAL A 334 -17.52 3.50 -0.71
CA VAL A 334 -17.18 4.93 -0.56
C VAL A 334 -15.67 5.15 -0.70
N ILE A 335 -14.85 4.35 -0.03
CA ILE A 335 -13.39 4.47 -0.09
C ILE A 335 -12.92 4.26 -1.53
N PHE A 336 -13.42 3.22 -2.22
CA PHE A 336 -13.06 2.97 -3.60
C PHE A 336 -13.47 4.12 -4.53
N ALA A 337 -14.71 4.61 -4.41
CA ALA A 337 -15.21 5.69 -5.26
C ALA A 337 -14.40 6.99 -5.07
N LEU A 338 -14.10 7.34 -3.82
CA LEU A 338 -13.32 8.54 -3.50
C LEU A 338 -11.87 8.42 -3.98
N ASP A 339 -11.24 7.26 -3.76
CA ASP A 339 -9.85 7.04 -4.16
C ASP A 339 -9.71 6.97 -5.69
N ALA A 340 -10.60 6.25 -6.37
CA ALA A 340 -10.62 6.20 -7.83
C ALA A 340 -10.82 7.60 -8.45
N TYR A 341 -11.71 8.41 -7.87
CA TYR A 341 -11.93 9.78 -8.32
C TYR A 341 -10.70 10.66 -8.05
N LEU A 342 -10.07 10.53 -6.88
CA LEU A 342 -8.87 11.28 -6.53
C LEU A 342 -7.70 10.91 -7.46
N ILE A 343 -7.44 9.62 -7.68
CA ILE A 343 -6.41 9.14 -8.60
C ILE A 343 -6.68 9.63 -10.02
N ALA A 344 -7.92 9.49 -10.50
CA ALA A 344 -8.32 9.89 -11.84
C ALA A 344 -8.23 11.41 -12.07
N SER A 345 -8.31 12.20 -11.00
CA SER A 345 -8.17 13.65 -11.04
C SER A 345 -6.73 14.14 -10.95
N TRP A 346 -5.77 13.26 -10.63
CA TRP A 346 -4.37 13.61 -10.55
C TRP A 346 -3.78 13.83 -11.96
N TRP A 347 -2.93 14.85 -12.14
CA TRP A 347 -2.34 15.20 -13.44
C TRP A 347 -1.57 14.04 -14.08
N ASP A 348 -0.83 13.25 -13.27
CA ASP A 348 -0.21 11.99 -13.67
C ASP A 348 -1.04 10.82 -13.12
N TRP A 349 -2.27 10.65 -13.63
CA TRP A 349 -3.17 9.57 -13.21
C TRP A 349 -2.58 8.16 -13.44
N GLN A 350 -1.60 8.05 -14.30
CA GLN A 350 -0.89 6.79 -14.59
C GLN A 350 0.16 6.44 -13.54
N PHE A 351 0.57 7.41 -12.71
CA PHE A 351 1.63 7.28 -11.71
C PHE A 351 2.97 6.86 -12.32
N GLY A 352 3.32 7.41 -13.51
CA GLY A 352 4.59 7.21 -14.19
C GLY A 352 4.89 5.75 -14.52
N GLY A 353 6.17 5.39 -14.48
CA GLY A 353 6.64 4.02 -14.69
C GLY A 353 6.27 3.10 -13.52
N SER A 354 5.33 2.17 -13.74
CA SER A 354 4.84 1.25 -12.70
C SER A 354 4.23 0.00 -13.32
N TYR A 355 4.17 -1.10 -12.56
CA TYR A 355 3.41 -2.29 -12.94
C TYR A 355 1.95 -2.16 -12.49
N GLY A 356 1.04 -2.11 -13.45
CA GLY A 356 -0.38 -1.90 -13.20
C GLY A 356 -0.65 -0.58 -12.48
N HIS A 357 -1.84 -0.44 -11.88
CA HIS A 357 -2.18 0.78 -11.16
C HIS A 357 -1.82 0.68 -9.67
N ARG A 358 -0.63 1.17 -9.32
CA ARG A 358 -0.08 1.07 -7.96
C ARG A 358 -0.91 1.78 -6.89
N GLY A 359 -1.61 2.86 -7.24
CA GLY A 359 -2.42 3.62 -6.30
C GLY A 359 -3.48 2.80 -5.59
N PHE A 360 -4.03 1.77 -6.23
CA PHE A 360 -5.08 0.93 -5.65
C PHE A 360 -4.58 -0.20 -4.73
N VAL A 361 -3.28 -0.48 -4.68
CA VAL A 361 -2.74 -1.50 -3.77
C VAL A 361 -3.11 -1.22 -2.32
N ASP A 362 -3.17 0.05 -1.97
CA ASP A 362 -3.53 0.52 -0.63
C ASP A 362 -4.96 0.11 -0.23
N LEU A 363 -5.88 -0.10 -1.20
CA LEU A 363 -7.27 -0.49 -0.99
C LEU A 363 -7.51 -2.01 -0.94
N PHE A 364 -6.53 -2.81 -1.32
CA PHE A 364 -6.72 -4.26 -1.42
C PHE A 364 -7.22 -4.91 -0.13
N PRO A 365 -6.88 -4.45 1.09
CA PRO A 365 -7.44 -5.04 2.30
C PRO A 365 -8.98 -4.99 2.38
N VAL A 366 -9.61 -3.89 1.98
CA VAL A 366 -11.08 -3.80 2.03
C VAL A 366 -11.73 -4.51 0.84
N LEU A 367 -11.09 -4.52 -0.34
CA LEU A 367 -11.57 -5.25 -1.51
C LEU A 367 -11.49 -6.78 -1.32
N ALA A 368 -10.50 -7.26 -0.56
CA ALA A 368 -10.38 -8.67 -0.21
C ALA A 368 -11.60 -9.22 0.53
N ILE A 369 -12.32 -8.38 1.28
CA ILE A 369 -13.55 -8.78 1.99
C ILE A 369 -14.65 -9.10 0.96
N GLY A 370 -14.77 -8.30 -0.10
CA GLY A 370 -15.67 -8.59 -1.23
C GLY A 370 -15.26 -9.86 -1.97
N LEU A 371 -13.96 -10.04 -2.23
CA LEU A 371 -13.44 -11.25 -2.88
C LEU A 371 -13.75 -12.52 -2.08
N ALA A 372 -13.61 -12.46 -0.75
CA ALA A 372 -13.96 -13.55 0.14
C ALA A 372 -15.47 -13.87 0.08
N ALA A 373 -16.33 -12.86 0.05
CA ALA A 373 -17.78 -13.06 -0.10
C ALA A 373 -18.13 -13.73 -1.45
N PHE A 374 -17.41 -13.37 -2.51
CA PHE A 374 -17.58 -14.02 -3.81
C PHE A 374 -17.17 -15.49 -3.78
N PHE A 375 -16.04 -15.81 -3.17
CA PHE A 375 -15.59 -17.20 -3.00
C PHE A 375 -16.53 -18.01 -2.10
N GLU A 376 -17.05 -17.42 -1.02
CA GLU A 376 -18.06 -18.07 -0.18
C GLU A 376 -19.36 -18.37 -0.97
N TRP A 377 -19.81 -17.41 -1.78
CA TRP A 377 -20.96 -17.62 -2.65
C TRP A 377 -20.70 -18.73 -3.66
N SER A 378 -19.53 -18.79 -4.26
CA SER A 378 -19.17 -19.83 -5.25
C SER A 378 -19.16 -21.23 -4.64
N GLY A 379 -18.77 -21.37 -3.39
CA GLY A 379 -18.71 -22.63 -2.67
C GLY A 379 -20.07 -23.27 -2.38
N ARG A 380 -21.20 -22.59 -2.68
CA ARG A 380 -22.56 -23.12 -2.41
C ARG A 380 -22.99 -24.24 -3.37
N THR A 381 -22.38 -24.33 -4.54
CA THR A 381 -22.62 -25.41 -5.48
C THR A 381 -21.31 -25.89 -6.09
N PRO A 382 -21.12 -27.22 -6.30
CA PRO A 382 -19.88 -27.76 -6.86
C PRO A 382 -19.52 -27.16 -8.23
N VAL A 383 -20.52 -26.98 -9.09
CA VAL A 383 -20.31 -26.42 -10.45
C VAL A 383 -19.76 -25.00 -10.37
N ARG A 384 -20.37 -24.11 -9.54
CA ARG A 384 -19.87 -22.74 -9.36
C ARG A 384 -18.44 -22.74 -8.78
N GLN A 385 -18.19 -23.59 -7.80
CA GLN A 385 -16.87 -23.70 -7.19
C GLN A 385 -15.82 -24.08 -8.23
N VAL A 386 -16.07 -25.06 -9.08
CA VAL A 386 -15.14 -25.47 -10.14
C VAL A 386 -14.93 -24.33 -11.14
N VAL A 387 -16.01 -23.72 -11.65
CA VAL A 387 -15.93 -22.62 -12.63
C VAL A 387 -15.14 -21.44 -12.04
N VAL A 388 -15.47 -21.00 -10.83
CA VAL A 388 -14.80 -19.86 -10.19
C VAL A 388 -13.34 -20.20 -9.88
N SER A 389 -13.02 -21.45 -9.49
CA SER A 389 -11.63 -21.87 -9.29
C SER A 389 -10.82 -21.81 -10.59
N ILE A 390 -11.38 -22.28 -11.69
CA ILE A 390 -10.72 -22.22 -13.01
C ILE A 390 -10.53 -20.75 -13.43
N VAL A 391 -11.57 -19.94 -13.35
CA VAL A 391 -11.46 -18.50 -13.68
C VAL A 391 -10.41 -17.81 -12.82
N THR A 392 -10.43 -18.04 -11.51
CA THR A 392 -9.43 -17.46 -10.58
C THR A 392 -8.00 -17.89 -10.97
N LEU A 393 -7.79 -19.18 -11.28
CA LEU A 393 -6.50 -19.67 -11.71
C LEU A 393 -6.03 -19.00 -13.00
N LEU A 394 -6.90 -18.87 -14.00
CA LEU A 394 -6.57 -18.20 -15.26
C LEU A 394 -6.22 -16.71 -15.05
N LEU A 395 -6.95 -16.02 -14.16
CA LEU A 395 -6.66 -14.62 -13.83
C LEU A 395 -5.33 -14.47 -13.07
N VAL A 396 -5.00 -15.40 -12.17
CA VAL A 396 -3.69 -15.45 -11.49
C VAL A 396 -2.57 -15.71 -12.49
N LEU A 397 -2.75 -16.66 -13.41
CA LEU A 397 -1.76 -16.94 -14.46
C LEU A 397 -1.56 -15.74 -15.38
N LEU A 398 -2.64 -15.06 -15.79
CA LEU A 398 -2.56 -13.84 -16.59
C LEU A 398 -1.78 -12.74 -15.87
N SER A 399 -2.11 -12.46 -14.61
CA SER A 399 -1.41 -11.45 -13.80
C SER A 399 0.08 -11.80 -13.63
N THR A 400 0.38 -13.08 -13.39
CA THR A 400 1.77 -13.57 -13.29
C THR A 400 2.53 -13.42 -14.61
N LEU A 401 1.91 -13.75 -15.74
CA LEU A 401 2.49 -13.57 -17.07
C LEU A 401 2.82 -12.10 -17.34
N GLN A 402 1.86 -11.21 -17.15
CA GLN A 402 2.05 -9.76 -17.35
C GLN A 402 3.17 -9.21 -16.44
N MET A 403 3.23 -9.69 -15.20
CA MET A 403 4.27 -9.31 -14.24
C MET A 403 5.67 -9.77 -14.72
N LEU A 404 5.80 -11.01 -15.18
CA LEU A 404 7.06 -11.52 -15.72
C LEU A 404 7.48 -10.78 -17.00
N GLN A 405 6.54 -10.44 -17.87
CA GLN A 405 6.79 -9.61 -19.05
C GLN A 405 7.31 -8.22 -18.65
N TYR A 406 6.73 -7.61 -17.61
CA TYR A 406 7.22 -6.34 -17.07
C TYR A 406 8.63 -6.48 -16.47
N TRP A 407 8.89 -7.51 -15.69
CA TRP A 407 10.20 -7.77 -15.06
C TRP A 407 11.30 -8.05 -16.09
N ASN A 408 10.95 -8.64 -17.22
CA ASN A 408 11.87 -8.90 -18.33
C ASN A 408 11.97 -7.74 -19.33
N SER A 409 11.37 -6.57 -19.02
CA SER A 409 11.33 -5.38 -19.90
C SER A 409 10.70 -5.67 -21.26
N VAL A 410 9.86 -6.70 -21.40
CA VAL A 410 9.08 -6.99 -22.61
C VAL A 410 7.95 -5.97 -22.75
N LEU A 411 7.25 -5.67 -21.63
CA LEU A 411 6.25 -4.60 -21.60
C LEU A 411 6.90 -3.28 -21.16
N PRO A 412 6.63 -2.16 -21.85
CA PRO A 412 7.16 -0.86 -21.47
C PRO A 412 6.62 -0.41 -20.11
N TYR A 413 7.43 0.35 -19.38
CA TYR A 413 7.08 0.87 -18.05
C TYR A 413 5.99 1.94 -18.09
N SER A 414 5.87 2.67 -19.21
CA SER A 414 4.87 3.72 -19.45
C SER A 414 4.39 3.66 -20.90
N ASP A 415 3.31 4.34 -21.19
CA ASP A 415 2.78 4.62 -22.53
C ASP A 415 2.49 3.38 -23.39
N LEU A 416 2.17 2.26 -22.74
CA LEU A 416 1.79 1.02 -23.42
C LEU A 416 0.53 1.22 -24.24
N THR A 417 0.61 0.88 -25.55
CA THR A 417 -0.53 0.91 -26.48
C THR A 417 -1.18 -0.47 -26.66
N TRP A 418 -2.41 -0.51 -27.17
CA TRP A 418 -3.09 -1.77 -27.48
C TRP A 418 -2.34 -2.60 -28.53
N ASP A 419 -1.77 -1.95 -29.55
CA ASP A 419 -1.06 -2.66 -30.61
C ASP A 419 0.24 -3.27 -30.10
N GLN A 420 0.98 -2.55 -29.25
CA GLN A 420 2.14 -3.09 -28.54
C GLN A 420 1.74 -4.28 -27.66
N TYR A 421 0.69 -4.12 -26.82
CA TYR A 421 0.25 -5.20 -25.95
C TYR A 421 -0.13 -6.47 -26.73
N ARG A 422 -0.91 -6.35 -27.82
CA ARG A 422 -1.30 -7.48 -28.66
C ARG A 422 -0.08 -8.18 -29.29
N THR A 423 0.90 -7.39 -29.76
CA THR A 423 2.11 -7.93 -30.38
C THR A 423 3.00 -8.66 -29.36
N LEU A 424 3.03 -8.17 -28.11
CA LEU A 424 3.89 -8.70 -27.05
C LEU A 424 3.18 -9.74 -26.18
N PHE A 425 1.88 -9.92 -26.33
CA PHE A 425 1.09 -10.88 -25.54
C PHE A 425 1.68 -12.30 -25.66
N LEU A 426 1.86 -12.98 -24.54
CA LEU A 426 2.50 -14.29 -24.37
C LEU A 426 4.01 -14.33 -24.64
N ARG A 427 4.68 -13.25 -25.03
CA ARG A 427 6.14 -13.22 -25.12
C ARG A 427 6.76 -13.02 -23.74
N LEU A 428 7.84 -13.75 -23.46
CA LEU A 428 8.60 -13.61 -22.21
C LEU A 428 10.03 -13.09 -22.47
N GLN A 429 10.39 -13.00 -23.73
CA GLN A 429 11.66 -12.43 -24.23
C GLN A 429 11.39 -11.60 -25.47
#